data_c1a34b12a01dc8687fc4e9428cb06945
#
_entry.id   c1a34b12a01dc8687fc4e9428cb06945
#
_cell.length_a   1.000
_cell.length_b   1.000
_cell.length_c   1.000
_cell.angle_alpha   90.00
_cell.angle_beta   90.00
_cell.angle_gamma   90.00
#
_symmetry.space_group_name_H-M   'P 1'
#
loop_
_entity.id
_entity.type
_entity.pdbx_description
1 polymer ?
#
loop_
_entity_poly.entity_id
_entity_poly.type
_entity_poly.pdbx_seq_one_letter_code
_entity_poly.pdbx_strand_id
1 'polypeptide(L)'
;MVHRKTTRSSIIMNDSTIFGFLSGKGGVGKSFIASNLATEITKKGYKVAVIDCDLGFSNISTFLNRKVNFTVIDWINQRASLNDIIDITPQCSLITVSNNFDHNGVNNETLLNALDQLLNHLKLNYDFILIDSPAGTPPIAFWILDVSNFSNLVLIDEPTSISDVYRLCKYVFNVKSDYRFNAIINQTKNETDGLNTYDKFRKLVENFLKKEILYLGQVYQKEIIADYLKINQCLQIIEDDKEIKNQFHILSRNIIELTQNSITNVID
;
A
#
# COMPACT_ATOMS: atom_id res chain seq x y z
N MET A 1 36.23 22.10 15.43
CA MET A 1 35.30 21.08 14.91
C MET A 1 33.98 21.25 15.61
N VAL A 2 33.01 21.89 14.95
CA VAL A 2 31.68 22.17 15.50
C VAL A 2 30.72 21.13 14.91
N HIS A 3 30.27 20.20 15.78
CA HIS A 3 29.20 19.26 15.41
C HIS A 3 27.89 20.04 15.24
N ARG A 4 27.47 20.26 13.99
CA ARG A 4 26.10 20.66 13.69
C ARG A 4 25.17 19.49 14.05
N LYS A 5 24.54 19.56 15.22
CA LYS A 5 23.34 18.80 15.52
C LYS A 5 22.24 19.32 14.57
N THR A 6 21.89 18.54 13.56
CA THR A 6 20.68 18.74 12.79
C THR A 6 19.50 18.51 13.74
N THR A 7 18.89 19.58 14.18
CA THR A 7 17.65 19.56 14.94
C THR A 7 16.57 18.96 14.05
N ARG A 8 16.12 17.74 14.35
CA ARG A 8 14.90 17.16 13.81
C ARG A 8 13.75 18.09 14.23
N SER A 9 13.15 18.80 13.27
CA SER A 9 11.80 19.27 13.44
C SER A 9 10.91 18.02 13.39
N SER A 10 10.53 17.50 14.56
CA SER A 10 9.49 16.52 14.71
C SER A 10 8.19 17.20 14.27
N ILE A 11 7.79 17.01 13.03
CA ILE A 11 6.41 17.23 12.64
C ILE A 11 5.63 16.17 13.41
N ILE A 12 5.01 16.57 14.51
CA ILE A 12 4.09 15.73 15.26
C ILE A 12 2.88 15.61 14.38
N MET A 13 2.79 14.52 13.61
CA MET A 13 1.54 14.12 12.98
C MET A 13 0.65 13.63 14.13
N ASN A 14 -0.40 14.38 14.44
CA ASN A 14 -1.30 14.04 15.55
C ASN A 14 -2.09 12.75 15.33
N ASP A 15 -2.17 12.27 14.07
CA ASP A 15 -2.87 11.04 13.70
C ASP A 15 -2.09 10.29 12.60
N SER A 16 -2.07 8.96 12.67
CA SER A 16 -1.50 8.11 11.62
C SER A 16 -2.23 8.29 10.30
N THR A 17 -1.49 8.31 9.19
CA THR A 17 -2.09 8.34 7.86
C THR A 17 -2.14 6.93 7.26
N ILE A 18 -3.32 6.53 6.81
CA ILE A 18 -3.61 5.20 6.26
C ILE A 18 -3.68 5.28 4.74
N PHE A 19 -2.88 4.46 4.06
CA PHE A 19 -2.86 4.30 2.61
C PHE A 19 -3.29 2.89 2.23
N GLY A 20 -4.42 2.76 1.54
CA GLY A 20 -4.85 1.51 0.90
C GLY A 20 -4.22 1.35 -0.48
N PHE A 21 -3.74 0.15 -0.80
CA PHE A 21 -3.29 -0.23 -2.14
C PHE A 21 -4.27 -1.24 -2.72
N LEU A 22 -4.91 -0.88 -3.83
CA LEU A 22 -5.97 -1.68 -4.46
C LEU A 22 -5.65 -1.93 -5.93
N SER A 23 -6.20 -3.00 -6.47
CA SER A 23 -6.18 -3.26 -7.91
C SER A 23 -7.38 -4.12 -8.32
N GLY A 24 -7.78 -4.03 -9.57
CA GLY A 24 -8.82 -4.90 -10.11
C GLY A 24 -8.35 -6.32 -10.41
N LYS A 25 -7.03 -6.55 -10.55
CA LYS A 25 -6.43 -7.80 -11.02
C LYS A 25 -5.24 -8.20 -10.14
N GLY A 26 -5.02 -9.51 -9.99
CA GLY A 26 -3.80 -10.06 -9.36
C GLY A 26 -2.56 -9.86 -10.23
N GLY A 27 -1.37 -9.85 -9.62
CA GLY A 27 -0.09 -9.79 -10.34
C GLY A 27 0.32 -8.42 -10.88
N VAL A 28 -0.44 -7.36 -10.62
CA VAL A 28 -0.07 -5.98 -11.06
C VAL A 28 1.03 -5.34 -10.20
N GLY A 29 1.48 -6.00 -9.12
CA GLY A 29 2.60 -5.57 -8.29
C GLY A 29 2.23 -4.69 -7.07
N LYS A 30 1.00 -4.75 -6.55
CA LYS A 30 0.60 -4.00 -5.34
C LYS A 30 1.55 -4.23 -4.17
N SER A 31 1.72 -5.49 -3.77
CA SER A 31 2.56 -5.90 -2.63
C SER A 31 4.03 -5.47 -2.81
N PHE A 32 4.55 -5.55 -4.05
CA PHE A 32 5.88 -5.04 -4.40
C PHE A 32 5.97 -3.53 -4.19
N ILE A 33 4.96 -2.77 -4.62
CA ILE A 33 4.92 -1.32 -4.43
C ILE A 33 4.79 -0.98 -2.94
N ALA A 34 3.86 -1.61 -2.22
CA ALA A 34 3.62 -1.33 -0.81
C ALA A 34 4.86 -1.61 0.07
N SER A 35 5.54 -2.76 -0.12
CA SER A 35 6.73 -3.12 0.64
C SER A 35 7.92 -2.19 0.39
N ASN A 36 8.16 -1.82 -0.87
CA ASN A 36 9.25 -0.92 -1.22
C ASN A 36 8.97 0.53 -0.77
N LEU A 37 7.73 1.00 -0.88
CA LEU A 37 7.31 2.30 -0.32
C LEU A 37 7.47 2.34 1.20
N ALA A 38 7.06 1.29 1.92
CA ALA A 38 7.26 1.21 3.36
C ALA A 38 8.73 1.37 3.73
N THR A 39 9.63 0.69 3.01
CA THR A 39 11.07 0.80 3.20
C THR A 39 11.58 2.22 2.94
N GLU A 40 11.17 2.85 1.85
CA GLU A 40 11.62 4.21 1.51
C GLU A 40 11.08 5.28 2.48
N ILE A 41 9.84 5.13 2.95
CA ILE A 41 9.26 6.03 3.96
C ILE A 41 9.97 5.85 5.31
N THR A 42 10.30 4.61 5.70
CA THR A 42 11.07 4.32 6.92
C THR A 42 12.48 4.92 6.86
N LYS A 43 13.17 4.85 5.71
CA LYS A 43 14.47 5.51 5.50
C LYS A 43 14.42 7.03 5.70
N LYS A 44 13.26 7.64 5.50
CA LYS A 44 13.04 9.08 5.78
C LYS A 44 12.78 9.36 7.27
N GLY A 45 12.76 8.34 8.13
CA GLY A 45 12.66 8.44 9.57
C GLY A 45 11.25 8.33 10.14
N TYR A 46 10.27 7.95 9.34
CA TYR A 46 8.89 7.69 9.79
C TYR A 46 8.74 6.25 10.29
N LYS A 47 7.84 6.06 11.24
CA LYS A 47 7.40 4.73 11.70
C LYS A 47 6.31 4.22 10.77
N VAL A 48 6.57 3.10 10.10
CA VAL A 48 5.66 2.52 9.10
C VAL A 48 5.20 1.14 9.52
N ALA A 49 3.88 0.90 9.50
CA ALA A 49 3.29 -0.43 9.57
C ALA A 49 2.74 -0.83 8.19
N VAL A 50 2.89 -2.10 7.84
CA VAL A 50 2.30 -2.69 6.63
C VAL A 50 1.38 -3.82 7.04
N ILE A 51 0.13 -3.78 6.60
CA ILE A 51 -0.85 -4.85 6.79
C ILE A 51 -1.01 -5.56 5.44
N ASP A 52 -0.57 -6.83 5.37
CA ASP A 52 -0.79 -7.71 4.22
C ASP A 52 -2.12 -8.42 4.40
N CYS A 53 -3.11 -7.98 3.64
CA CYS A 53 -4.48 -8.51 3.67
C CYS A 53 -4.73 -9.64 2.65
N ASP A 54 -3.70 -10.16 1.98
CA ASP A 54 -3.86 -11.34 1.14
C ASP A 54 -4.15 -12.56 2.04
N LEU A 55 -5.31 -13.18 1.81
CA LEU A 55 -5.78 -14.29 2.64
C LEU A 55 -5.17 -15.64 2.23
N GLY A 56 -4.45 -15.70 1.11
CA GLY A 56 -3.87 -16.95 0.59
C GLY A 56 -2.40 -17.07 0.90
N PHE A 57 -1.60 -16.26 0.26
CA PHE A 57 -0.14 -16.26 0.40
C PHE A 57 0.34 -14.83 0.65
N SER A 58 0.91 -14.61 1.84
CA SER A 58 1.56 -13.34 2.14
C SER A 58 2.76 -13.13 1.19
N ASN A 59 2.61 -12.17 0.28
CA ASN A 59 3.68 -11.78 -0.64
C ASN A 59 4.68 -10.84 0.04
N ILE A 60 4.22 -9.99 0.95
CA ILE A 60 5.08 -8.99 1.60
C ILE A 60 6.10 -9.65 2.51
N SER A 61 5.73 -10.69 3.26
CA SER A 61 6.69 -11.45 4.09
C SER A 61 7.83 -12.03 3.24
N THR A 62 7.50 -12.55 2.06
CA THR A 62 8.48 -13.04 1.07
C THR A 62 9.39 -11.91 0.59
N PHE A 63 8.84 -10.75 0.24
CA PHE A 63 9.62 -9.60 -0.25
C PHE A 63 10.55 -9.03 0.82
N LEU A 64 10.12 -9.04 2.07
CA LEU A 64 10.93 -8.63 3.22
C LEU A 64 11.90 -9.72 3.70
N ASN A 65 11.90 -10.90 3.06
CA ASN A 65 12.66 -12.09 3.49
C ASN A 65 12.41 -12.43 4.97
N ARG A 66 11.14 -12.48 5.35
CA ARG A 66 10.71 -12.71 6.75
C ARG A 66 9.86 -13.96 6.87
N LYS A 67 10.10 -14.69 7.94
CA LYS A 67 9.20 -15.76 8.36
C LYS A 67 8.23 -15.20 9.39
N VAL A 68 6.97 -15.11 9.01
CA VAL A 68 5.89 -14.70 9.92
C VAL A 68 5.58 -15.85 10.87
N ASN A 69 5.65 -15.59 12.18
CA ASN A 69 5.37 -16.60 13.21
C ASN A 69 3.89 -16.69 13.52
N PHE A 70 3.22 -15.55 13.62
CA PHE A 70 1.80 -15.46 13.95
C PHE A 70 1.10 -14.47 13.02
N THR A 71 -0.18 -14.72 12.80
CA THR A 71 -1.06 -13.96 11.92
C THR A 71 -2.23 -13.35 12.69
N VAL A 72 -2.99 -12.46 12.04
CA VAL A 72 -4.25 -11.94 12.62
C VAL A 72 -5.22 -13.10 12.90
N ILE A 73 -5.26 -14.11 12.05
CA ILE A 73 -6.08 -15.32 12.29
C ILE A 73 -5.64 -16.07 13.54
N ASP A 74 -4.32 -16.14 13.84
CA ASP A 74 -3.84 -16.76 15.08
C ASP A 74 -4.25 -15.95 16.31
N TRP A 75 -4.21 -14.61 16.22
CA TRP A 75 -4.69 -13.75 17.29
C TRP A 75 -6.20 -13.91 17.54
N ILE A 76 -7.03 -13.92 16.48
CA ILE A 76 -8.47 -14.19 16.60
C ILE A 76 -8.74 -15.53 17.29
N ASN A 77 -7.96 -16.56 16.95
CA ASN A 77 -8.05 -17.89 17.52
C ASN A 77 -7.36 -18.04 18.89
N GLN A 78 -6.91 -16.94 19.51
CA GLN A 78 -6.26 -16.89 20.83
C GLN A 78 -4.93 -17.70 20.90
N ARG A 79 -4.26 -17.92 19.77
CA ARG A 79 -2.96 -18.59 19.69
C ARG A 79 -1.79 -17.62 19.85
N ALA A 80 -2.05 -16.33 19.71
CA ALA A 80 -1.09 -15.25 19.83
C ALA A 80 -1.72 -14.01 20.45
N SER A 81 -0.93 -13.15 21.05
CA SER A 81 -1.37 -11.82 21.47
C SER A 81 -1.30 -10.82 20.31
N LEU A 82 -1.91 -9.65 20.47
CA LEU A 82 -1.85 -8.57 19.48
C LEU A 82 -0.39 -8.12 19.19
N ASN A 83 0.48 -8.14 20.20
CA ASN A 83 1.88 -7.78 20.02
C ASN A 83 2.68 -8.85 19.26
N ASP A 84 2.29 -10.13 19.38
CA ASP A 84 3.01 -11.23 18.73
C ASP A 84 2.79 -11.26 17.21
N ILE A 85 1.69 -10.68 16.72
CA ILE A 85 1.38 -10.60 15.29
C ILE A 85 2.06 -9.42 14.58
N ILE A 86 2.74 -8.54 15.30
CA ILE A 86 3.47 -7.38 14.75
C ILE A 86 4.94 -7.75 14.62
N ASP A 87 5.36 -8.15 13.42
CA ASP A 87 6.78 -8.47 13.14
C ASP A 87 7.56 -7.19 12.85
N ILE A 88 8.35 -6.73 13.82
CA ILE A 88 9.16 -5.52 13.71
C ILE A 88 10.43 -5.85 12.92
N THR A 89 10.63 -5.17 11.81
CA THR A 89 11.81 -5.29 10.94
C THR A 89 12.52 -3.94 10.80
N PRO A 90 13.78 -3.90 10.34
CA PRO A 90 14.45 -2.63 10.05
C PRO A 90 13.77 -1.78 8.97
N GLN A 91 12.99 -2.42 8.08
CA GLN A 91 12.32 -1.77 6.95
C GLN A 91 10.94 -1.21 7.30
N CYS A 92 10.19 -1.92 8.16
CA CYS A 92 8.85 -1.53 8.62
C CYS A 92 8.37 -2.55 9.66
N SER A 93 7.22 -2.33 10.27
CA SER A 93 6.52 -3.39 11.00
C SER A 93 5.53 -4.08 10.07
N LEU A 94 5.61 -5.41 9.97
CA LEU A 94 4.77 -6.24 9.12
C LEU A 94 3.69 -6.93 9.95
N ILE A 95 2.48 -6.86 9.48
CA ILE A 95 1.34 -7.61 10.00
C ILE A 95 0.75 -8.42 8.84
N THR A 96 0.66 -9.73 9.01
CA THR A 96 0.06 -10.63 8.01
C THR A 96 -1.29 -11.10 8.51
N VAL A 97 -2.31 -10.98 7.67
CA VAL A 97 -3.68 -11.39 8.05
C VAL A 97 -3.79 -12.90 8.07
N SER A 98 -3.28 -13.60 7.06
CA SER A 98 -3.29 -15.06 6.99
C SER A 98 -2.11 -15.59 6.18
N ASN A 99 -1.65 -16.79 6.51
CA ASN A 99 -0.63 -17.52 5.74
C ASN A 99 -1.21 -18.73 5.01
N ASN A 100 -2.48 -19.04 5.18
CA ASN A 100 -3.14 -20.23 4.66
C ASN A 100 -4.52 -19.90 4.12
N PHE A 101 -4.97 -20.64 3.12
CA PHE A 101 -6.35 -20.58 2.61
C PHE A 101 -7.39 -21.06 3.62
N ASP A 102 -7.00 -21.86 4.61
CA ASP A 102 -7.86 -22.29 5.70
C ASP A 102 -7.89 -21.22 6.79
N HIS A 103 -8.96 -20.43 6.82
CA HIS A 103 -9.17 -19.38 7.81
C HIS A 103 -9.70 -19.91 9.14
N ASN A 104 -9.64 -21.24 9.39
CA ASN A 104 -10.06 -21.91 10.64
C ASN A 104 -11.47 -21.50 11.10
N GLY A 105 -12.40 -21.31 10.17
CA GLY A 105 -13.79 -20.94 10.45
C GLY A 105 -14.02 -19.47 10.83
N VAL A 106 -13.02 -18.61 10.72
CA VAL A 106 -13.17 -17.16 10.96
C VAL A 106 -14.04 -16.55 9.86
N ASN A 107 -15.18 -16.00 10.24
CA ASN A 107 -16.06 -15.30 9.29
C ASN A 107 -15.59 -13.87 9.03
N ASN A 108 -16.12 -13.23 7.97
CA ASN A 108 -15.73 -11.88 7.57
C ASN A 108 -15.97 -10.84 8.67
N GLU A 109 -17.07 -10.93 9.41
CA GLU A 109 -17.41 -9.97 10.46
C GLU A 109 -16.38 -10.02 11.60
N THR A 110 -16.04 -11.21 12.07
CA THR A 110 -15.00 -11.40 13.09
C THR A 110 -13.64 -10.88 12.63
N LEU A 111 -13.29 -11.17 11.36
CA LEU A 111 -12.03 -10.69 10.79
C LEU A 111 -11.99 -9.15 10.72
N LEU A 112 -13.03 -8.50 10.19
CA LEU A 112 -13.07 -7.05 10.06
C LEU A 112 -13.05 -6.36 11.43
N ASN A 113 -13.77 -6.89 12.43
CA ASN A 113 -13.72 -6.38 13.80
C ASN A 113 -12.31 -6.50 14.42
N ALA A 114 -11.60 -7.59 14.16
CA ALA A 114 -10.22 -7.74 14.62
C ALA A 114 -9.28 -6.74 13.91
N LEU A 115 -9.46 -6.54 12.61
CA LEU A 115 -8.70 -5.55 11.85
C LEU A 115 -8.94 -4.11 12.35
N ASP A 116 -10.15 -3.76 12.75
CA ASP A 116 -10.47 -2.46 13.36
C ASP A 116 -9.75 -2.27 14.70
N GLN A 117 -9.71 -3.31 15.55
CA GLN A 117 -8.98 -3.27 16.83
C GLN A 117 -7.47 -3.12 16.59
N LEU A 118 -6.91 -3.91 15.67
CA LEU A 118 -5.51 -3.82 15.26
C LEU A 118 -5.19 -2.41 14.75
N LEU A 119 -6.02 -1.86 13.85
CA LEU A 119 -5.82 -0.55 13.27
C LEU A 119 -5.80 0.56 14.34
N ASN A 120 -6.72 0.48 15.33
CA ASN A 120 -6.74 1.42 16.45
C ASN A 120 -5.46 1.34 17.30
N HIS A 121 -4.89 0.15 17.49
CA HIS A 121 -3.61 -0.02 18.16
C HIS A 121 -2.45 0.57 17.34
N LEU A 122 -2.43 0.32 16.03
CA LEU A 122 -1.37 0.82 15.14
C LEU A 122 -1.39 2.34 15.03
N LYS A 123 -2.56 2.96 15.00
CA LYS A 123 -2.70 4.43 14.94
C LYS A 123 -1.99 5.15 16.07
N LEU A 124 -1.82 4.54 17.23
CA LEU A 124 -1.14 5.13 18.38
C LEU A 124 0.39 5.07 18.27
N ASN A 125 0.93 4.22 17.38
CA ASN A 125 2.35 3.85 17.40
C ASN A 125 3.10 4.14 16.09
N TYR A 126 2.38 4.39 14.99
CA TYR A 126 2.95 4.54 13.65
C TYR A 126 2.52 5.85 13.00
N ASP A 127 3.39 6.43 12.18
CA ASP A 127 3.10 7.65 11.40
C ASP A 127 2.32 7.28 10.12
N PHE A 128 2.67 6.14 9.51
CA PHE A 128 2.05 5.63 8.28
C PHE A 128 1.62 4.17 8.45
N ILE A 129 0.42 3.86 7.96
CA ILE A 129 -0.10 2.51 7.87
C ILE A 129 -0.42 2.23 6.41
N LEU A 130 0.28 1.29 5.79
CA LEU A 130 0.10 0.86 4.41
C LEU A 130 -0.68 -0.46 4.43
N ILE A 131 -1.81 -0.53 3.71
CA ILE A 131 -2.65 -1.72 3.66
C ILE A 131 -2.64 -2.28 2.25
N ASP A 132 -2.07 -3.46 2.07
CA ASP A 132 -2.07 -4.19 0.81
C ASP A 132 -3.33 -5.04 0.68
N SER A 133 -4.18 -4.74 -0.29
CA SER A 133 -5.44 -5.45 -0.47
C SER A 133 -5.23 -6.76 -1.24
N PRO A 134 -6.08 -7.77 -1.04
CA PRO A 134 -6.21 -8.84 -2.02
C PRO A 134 -6.69 -8.29 -3.37
N ALA A 135 -6.49 -9.05 -4.44
CA ALA A 135 -6.97 -8.67 -5.75
C ALA A 135 -8.50 -8.72 -5.84
N GLY A 136 -9.08 -7.85 -6.65
CA GLY A 136 -10.52 -7.80 -6.86
C GLY A 136 -11.28 -7.00 -5.80
N THR A 137 -12.52 -7.41 -5.53
CA THR A 137 -13.46 -6.68 -4.64
C THR A 137 -14.03 -7.55 -3.52
N PRO A 138 -13.20 -8.27 -2.74
CA PRO A 138 -13.69 -9.00 -1.57
C PRO A 138 -14.10 -8.04 -0.45
N PRO A 139 -14.86 -8.47 0.57
CA PRO A 139 -15.31 -7.63 1.68
C PRO A 139 -14.20 -6.83 2.34
N ILE A 140 -13.01 -7.41 2.48
CA ILE A 140 -11.83 -6.73 3.05
C ILE A 140 -11.34 -5.54 2.19
N ALA A 141 -11.53 -5.58 0.87
CA ALA A 141 -11.20 -4.45 0.01
C ALA A 141 -12.10 -3.24 0.28
N PHE A 142 -13.39 -3.47 0.58
CA PHE A 142 -14.30 -2.40 0.98
C PHE A 142 -13.95 -1.84 2.36
N TRP A 143 -13.58 -2.69 3.30
CA TRP A 143 -13.06 -2.24 4.59
C TRP A 143 -11.83 -1.35 4.41
N ILE A 144 -10.87 -1.74 3.55
CA ILE A 144 -9.69 -0.92 3.25
C ILE A 144 -10.11 0.46 2.71
N LEU A 145 -11.08 0.51 1.79
CA LEU A 145 -11.62 1.76 1.25
C LEU A 145 -12.27 2.63 2.33
N ASP A 146 -12.89 2.01 3.33
CA ASP A 146 -13.56 2.73 4.43
C ASP A 146 -12.60 3.34 5.43
N VAL A 147 -11.50 2.64 5.74
CA VAL A 147 -10.53 3.07 6.77
C VAL A 147 -9.38 3.93 6.22
N SER A 148 -9.15 3.90 4.90
CA SER A 148 -8.02 4.62 4.28
C SER A 148 -8.29 6.11 4.16
N ASN A 149 -7.29 6.92 4.52
CA ASN A 149 -7.26 8.35 4.20
C ASN A 149 -7.02 8.56 2.70
N PHE A 150 -6.21 7.69 2.10
CA PHE A 150 -5.88 7.71 0.68
C PHE A 150 -5.91 6.30 0.10
N SER A 151 -6.58 6.13 -1.03
CA SER A 151 -6.63 4.86 -1.76
C SER A 151 -5.88 4.95 -3.07
N ASN A 152 -4.87 4.10 -3.22
CA ASN A 152 -3.97 4.05 -4.36
C ASN A 152 -4.34 2.88 -5.26
N LEU A 153 -4.72 3.18 -6.48
CA LEU A 153 -5.02 2.19 -7.51
C LEU A 153 -3.71 1.82 -8.22
N VAL A 154 -3.34 0.55 -8.15
CA VAL A 154 -2.19 0.02 -8.90
C VAL A 154 -2.70 -0.65 -10.16
N LEU A 155 -2.22 -0.18 -11.32
CA LEU A 155 -2.61 -0.70 -12.63
C LEU A 155 -1.40 -0.78 -13.58
N ILE A 156 -1.55 -1.59 -14.62
CA ILE A 156 -0.56 -1.79 -15.70
C ILE A 156 -1.22 -1.50 -17.04
N ASP A 157 -0.44 -1.28 -18.11
CA ASP A 157 -0.96 -1.03 -19.47
C ASP A 157 -1.52 -2.31 -20.11
N GLU A 158 -2.54 -2.87 -19.48
CA GLU A 158 -3.34 -3.97 -20.01
C GLU A 158 -4.82 -3.61 -20.00
N PRO A 159 -5.57 -3.88 -21.08
CA PRO A 159 -7.00 -3.54 -21.15
C PRO A 159 -7.82 -4.12 -19.99
N THR A 160 -7.49 -5.35 -19.56
CA THR A 160 -8.15 -6.01 -18.42
C THR A 160 -7.86 -5.29 -17.11
N SER A 161 -6.60 -4.92 -16.86
CA SER A 161 -6.20 -4.16 -15.65
C SER A 161 -6.95 -2.83 -15.55
N ILE A 162 -6.98 -2.07 -16.65
CA ILE A 162 -7.69 -0.77 -16.73
C ILE A 162 -9.19 -0.95 -16.53
N SER A 163 -9.80 -1.94 -17.20
CA SER A 163 -11.23 -2.23 -17.09
C SER A 163 -11.65 -2.63 -15.68
N ASP A 164 -10.87 -3.47 -15.01
CA ASP A 164 -11.20 -3.96 -13.67
C ASP A 164 -11.07 -2.85 -12.62
N VAL A 165 -10.03 -2.01 -12.71
CA VAL A 165 -9.90 -0.83 -11.86
C VAL A 165 -11.02 0.18 -12.12
N TYR A 166 -11.40 0.38 -13.38
CA TYR A 166 -12.54 1.23 -13.71
C TYR A 166 -13.86 0.73 -13.08
N ARG A 167 -14.10 -0.59 -13.09
CA ARG A 167 -15.29 -1.17 -12.42
C ARG A 167 -15.27 -0.91 -10.92
N LEU A 168 -14.11 -1.03 -10.27
CA LEU A 168 -13.95 -0.69 -8.86
C LEU A 168 -14.27 0.78 -8.61
N CYS A 169 -13.70 1.71 -9.38
CA CYS A 169 -14.00 3.14 -9.29
C CYS A 169 -15.49 3.43 -9.47
N LYS A 170 -16.11 2.84 -10.49
CA LYS A 170 -17.56 3.01 -10.76
C LYS A 170 -18.40 2.56 -9.57
N TYR A 171 -18.07 1.41 -8.97
CA TYR A 171 -18.78 0.93 -7.80
C TYR A 171 -18.63 1.90 -6.62
N VAL A 172 -17.38 2.30 -6.29
CA VAL A 172 -17.11 3.17 -5.15
C VAL A 172 -17.75 4.55 -5.33
N PHE A 173 -17.64 5.17 -6.49
CA PHE A 173 -18.24 6.48 -6.75
C PHE A 173 -19.79 6.47 -6.72
N ASN A 174 -20.42 5.32 -6.99
CA ASN A 174 -21.86 5.18 -6.83
C ASN A 174 -22.29 5.14 -5.36
N VAL A 175 -21.44 4.63 -4.46
CA VAL A 175 -21.71 4.54 -3.02
C VAL A 175 -21.21 5.78 -2.27
N LYS A 176 -20.02 6.27 -2.66
CA LYS A 176 -19.33 7.42 -2.06
C LYS A 176 -18.91 8.38 -3.18
N SER A 177 -19.79 9.31 -3.55
CA SER A 177 -19.58 10.21 -4.69
C SER A 177 -18.31 11.05 -4.56
N ASP A 178 -17.92 11.44 -3.33
CA ASP A 178 -16.80 12.34 -3.07
C ASP A 178 -15.48 11.60 -2.80
N TYR A 179 -15.46 10.28 -3.03
CA TYR A 179 -14.27 9.48 -2.82
C TYR A 179 -13.13 9.93 -3.75
N ARG A 180 -11.89 9.87 -3.25
CA ARG A 180 -10.70 10.26 -4.02
C ARG A 180 -9.77 9.09 -4.18
N PHE A 181 -9.38 8.84 -5.43
CA PHE A 181 -8.39 7.83 -5.77
C PHE A 181 -7.12 8.47 -6.32
N ASN A 182 -6.00 7.84 -6.00
CA ASN A 182 -4.73 8.08 -6.65
C ASN A 182 -4.39 6.89 -7.57
N ALA A 183 -3.58 7.12 -8.59
CA ALA A 183 -3.12 6.08 -9.51
C ALA A 183 -1.60 5.94 -9.47
N ILE A 184 -1.12 4.70 -9.40
CA ILE A 184 0.28 4.31 -9.58
C ILE A 184 0.32 3.37 -10.78
N ILE A 185 1.08 3.73 -11.80
CA ILE A 185 1.24 2.90 -13.00
C ILE A 185 2.46 2.02 -12.81
N ASN A 186 2.28 0.71 -12.81
CA ASN A 186 3.37 -0.24 -12.64
C ASN A 186 3.76 -0.90 -13.98
N GLN A 187 4.94 -1.51 -14.02
CA GLN A 187 5.47 -2.25 -15.16
C GLN A 187 5.53 -1.41 -16.45
N THR A 188 5.86 -0.13 -16.33
CA THR A 188 6.01 0.77 -17.49
C THR A 188 7.38 0.60 -18.12
N LYS A 189 7.49 0.86 -19.42
CA LYS A 189 8.77 0.76 -20.15
C LYS A 189 9.65 2.00 -19.93
N ASN A 190 9.00 3.16 -19.82
CA ASN A 190 9.62 4.46 -19.63
C ASN A 190 8.58 5.45 -19.09
N GLU A 191 8.98 6.70 -18.87
CA GLU A 191 8.12 7.75 -18.34
C GLU A 191 6.91 8.05 -19.24
N THR A 192 7.14 8.15 -20.55
CA THR A 192 6.07 8.43 -21.52
C THR A 192 5.02 7.33 -21.55
N ASP A 193 5.43 6.08 -21.45
CA ASP A 193 4.54 4.92 -21.43
C ASP A 193 3.61 4.96 -20.20
N GLY A 194 4.16 5.26 -19.04
CA GLY A 194 3.36 5.40 -17.82
C GLY A 194 2.38 6.57 -17.85
N LEU A 195 2.82 7.74 -18.34
CA LEU A 195 1.91 8.88 -18.50
C LEU A 195 0.81 8.60 -19.51
N ASN A 196 1.10 7.92 -20.61
CA ASN A 196 0.10 7.52 -21.60
C ASN A 196 -0.92 6.54 -21.00
N THR A 197 -0.48 5.58 -20.19
CA THR A 197 -1.36 4.63 -19.50
C THR A 197 -2.24 5.34 -18.49
N TYR A 198 -1.67 6.23 -17.69
CA TYR A 198 -2.45 7.07 -16.78
C TYR A 198 -3.48 7.92 -17.54
N ASP A 199 -3.11 8.55 -18.63
CA ASP A 199 -4.01 9.39 -19.44
C ASP A 199 -5.17 8.58 -20.04
N LYS A 200 -4.91 7.35 -20.52
CA LYS A 200 -5.97 6.44 -20.97
C LYS A 200 -6.98 6.18 -19.84
N PHE A 201 -6.48 5.83 -18.65
CA PHE A 201 -7.34 5.54 -17.50
C PHE A 201 -8.06 6.80 -17.00
N ARG A 202 -7.36 7.93 -16.83
CA ARG A 202 -7.93 9.20 -16.41
C ARG A 202 -9.07 9.63 -17.32
N LYS A 203 -8.88 9.64 -18.67
CA LYS A 203 -9.91 9.99 -19.64
C LYS A 203 -11.13 9.07 -19.57
N LEU A 204 -10.93 7.77 -19.31
CA LEU A 204 -12.01 6.83 -19.12
C LEU A 204 -12.87 7.21 -17.90
N VAL A 205 -12.23 7.51 -16.77
CA VAL A 205 -12.93 7.92 -15.53
C VAL A 205 -13.60 9.29 -15.70
N GLU A 206 -12.91 10.28 -16.25
CA GLU A 206 -13.46 11.62 -16.49
C GLU A 206 -14.67 11.59 -17.43
N ASN A 207 -14.56 10.87 -18.55
CA ASN A 207 -15.62 10.85 -19.57
C ASN A 207 -16.89 10.16 -19.08
N PHE A 208 -16.75 9.05 -18.38
CA PHE A 208 -17.89 8.19 -18.03
C PHE A 208 -18.36 8.34 -16.58
N LEU A 209 -17.47 8.69 -15.64
CA LEU A 209 -17.82 8.83 -14.23
C LEU A 209 -17.82 10.29 -13.77
N LYS A 210 -17.29 11.23 -14.57
CA LYS A 210 -17.16 12.66 -14.24
C LYS A 210 -16.38 12.88 -12.94
N LYS A 211 -15.31 12.09 -12.75
CA LYS A 211 -14.44 12.09 -11.57
C LYS A 211 -12.99 12.25 -11.97
N GLU A 212 -12.19 12.70 -11.03
CA GLU A 212 -10.75 12.88 -11.19
C GLU A 212 -9.99 11.78 -10.46
N ILE A 213 -8.83 11.42 -11.01
CA ILE A 213 -7.86 10.50 -10.40
C ILE A 213 -6.53 11.23 -10.37
N LEU A 214 -5.88 11.28 -9.21
CA LEU A 214 -4.57 11.90 -9.07
C LEU A 214 -3.45 10.92 -9.50
N TYR A 215 -2.52 11.39 -10.32
CA TYR A 215 -1.31 10.62 -10.65
C TYR A 215 -0.28 10.73 -9.53
N LEU A 216 0.12 9.61 -8.94
CA LEU A 216 1.19 9.57 -7.93
C LEU A 216 2.56 9.29 -8.52
N GLY A 217 2.60 8.55 -9.62
CA GLY A 217 3.84 8.14 -10.26
C GLY A 217 3.77 6.77 -10.90
N GLN A 218 4.93 6.23 -11.22
CA GLN A 218 5.06 4.96 -11.91
C GLN A 218 6.27 4.17 -11.45
N VAL A 219 6.29 2.88 -11.79
CA VAL A 219 7.44 1.99 -11.57
C VAL A 219 7.73 1.24 -12.87
N TYR A 220 9.00 1.22 -13.30
CA TYR A 220 9.42 0.58 -14.53
C TYR A 220 9.43 -0.95 -14.40
N GLN A 221 9.15 -1.59 -15.52
CA GLN A 221 9.42 -3.02 -15.68
C GLN A 221 10.91 -3.21 -15.98
N LYS A 222 11.56 -3.99 -15.15
CA LYS A 222 12.96 -4.38 -15.31
C LYS A 222 13.09 -5.89 -15.17
N GLU A 223 13.88 -6.52 -16.03
CA GLU A 223 14.14 -7.97 -15.94
C GLU A 223 14.72 -8.36 -14.57
N ILE A 224 15.59 -7.51 -14.03
CA ILE A 224 16.19 -7.69 -12.71
C ILE A 224 15.14 -7.85 -11.59
N ILE A 225 13.95 -7.23 -11.70
CA ILE A 225 12.86 -7.41 -10.72
C ILE A 225 12.46 -8.89 -10.65
N ALA A 226 12.28 -9.53 -11.80
CA ALA A 226 11.90 -10.94 -11.85
C ALA A 226 12.96 -11.85 -11.21
N ASP A 227 14.23 -11.51 -11.35
CA ASP A 227 15.33 -12.28 -10.75
C ASP A 227 15.37 -12.11 -9.23
N TYR A 228 15.21 -10.90 -8.72
CA TYR A 228 15.12 -10.65 -7.27
C TYR A 228 13.86 -11.28 -6.64
N LEU A 229 12.75 -11.32 -7.37
CA LEU A 229 11.54 -12.03 -6.94
C LEU A 229 11.79 -13.53 -6.75
N LYS A 230 12.54 -14.16 -7.66
CA LYS A 230 12.89 -15.60 -7.58
C LYS A 230 13.74 -15.95 -6.35
N ILE A 231 14.58 -15.03 -5.90
CA ILE A 231 15.50 -15.24 -4.76
C ILE A 231 15.01 -14.60 -3.46
N ASN A 232 13.77 -14.10 -3.44
CA ASN A 232 13.15 -13.44 -2.28
C ASN A 232 13.96 -12.25 -1.71
N GLN A 233 14.56 -11.45 -2.59
CA GLN A 233 15.39 -10.30 -2.24
C GLN A 233 14.85 -9.01 -2.87
N CYS A 234 13.53 -8.85 -2.95
CA CYS A 234 12.88 -7.75 -3.67
C CYS A 234 13.25 -6.35 -3.19
N LEU A 235 13.59 -6.19 -1.92
CA LEU A 235 14.03 -4.91 -1.38
C LEU A 235 15.44 -4.52 -1.82
N GLN A 236 16.29 -5.48 -2.18
CA GLN A 236 17.64 -5.22 -2.64
C GLN A 236 17.65 -4.47 -3.97
N ILE A 237 16.61 -4.64 -4.79
CA ILE A 237 16.50 -3.98 -6.09
C ILE A 237 16.56 -2.45 -6.00
N ILE A 238 15.99 -1.86 -4.92
CA ILE A 238 16.05 -0.40 -4.71
C ILE A 238 17.50 0.05 -4.48
N GLU A 239 18.35 -0.80 -3.90
CA GLU A 239 19.76 -0.45 -3.71
C GLU A 239 20.58 -0.65 -4.98
N ASP A 240 20.24 -1.62 -5.80
CA ASP A 240 21.04 -2.06 -6.95
C ASP A 240 20.64 -1.37 -8.27
N ASP A 241 19.37 -0.92 -8.42
CA ASP A 241 18.91 -0.21 -9.61
C ASP A 241 18.56 1.26 -9.30
N LYS A 242 19.36 2.18 -9.86
CA LYS A 242 19.20 3.63 -9.62
C LYS A 242 17.87 4.21 -10.14
N GLU A 243 17.34 3.67 -11.23
CA GLU A 243 16.08 4.16 -11.81
C GLU A 243 14.90 3.73 -10.94
N ILE A 244 14.85 2.47 -10.53
CA ILE A 244 13.83 1.96 -9.61
C ILE A 244 13.91 2.71 -8.27
N LYS A 245 15.12 2.89 -7.73
CA LYS A 245 15.34 3.69 -6.52
C LYS A 245 14.76 5.09 -6.65
N ASN A 246 15.04 5.78 -7.75
CA ASN A 246 14.53 7.13 -7.99
C ASN A 246 12.99 7.16 -8.07
N GLN A 247 12.37 6.16 -8.68
CA GLN A 247 10.91 6.08 -8.78
C GLN A 247 10.26 5.89 -7.40
N PHE A 248 10.79 5.00 -6.57
CA PHE A 248 10.29 4.85 -5.20
C PHE A 248 10.59 6.07 -4.32
N HIS A 249 11.70 6.77 -4.57
CA HIS A 249 11.98 8.06 -3.92
C HIS A 249 10.92 9.12 -4.28
N ILE A 250 10.55 9.23 -5.56
CA ILE A 250 9.49 10.15 -6.03
C ILE A 250 8.14 9.74 -5.44
N LEU A 251 7.75 8.47 -5.53
CA LEU A 251 6.49 7.96 -4.98
C LEU A 251 6.37 8.22 -3.47
N SER A 252 7.43 7.92 -2.70
CA SER A 252 7.43 8.16 -1.26
C SER A 252 7.33 9.64 -0.90
N ARG A 253 7.95 10.52 -1.68
CA ARG A 253 7.81 11.97 -1.53
C ARG A 253 6.37 12.40 -1.80
N ASN A 254 5.78 11.98 -2.92
CA ASN A 254 4.42 12.35 -3.30
C ASN A 254 3.38 11.87 -2.25
N ILE A 255 3.56 10.67 -1.69
CA ILE A 255 2.73 10.16 -0.59
C ILE A 255 2.85 11.03 0.66
N ILE A 256 4.06 11.43 1.05
CA ILE A 256 4.28 12.29 2.22
C ILE A 256 3.68 13.70 1.98
N GLU A 257 3.84 14.27 0.80
CA GLU A 257 3.27 15.57 0.44
C GLU A 257 1.73 15.57 0.46
N LEU A 258 1.08 14.46 0.06
CA LEU A 258 -0.38 14.31 0.20
C LEU A 258 -0.85 14.48 1.65
N THR A 259 -0.11 13.93 2.60
CA THR A 259 -0.49 14.04 4.02
C THR A 259 -0.34 15.47 4.54
N GLN A 260 0.71 16.18 4.12
CA GLN A 260 0.97 17.55 4.54
C GLN A 260 -0.08 18.53 4.00
N ASN A 261 -0.45 18.39 2.73
CA ASN A 261 -1.45 19.24 2.08
C ASN A 261 -2.86 19.01 2.65
N SER A 262 -3.17 17.80 3.12
CA SER A 262 -4.46 17.51 3.77
C SER A 262 -4.59 18.15 5.15
N ILE A 263 -3.48 18.32 5.87
CA ILE A 263 -3.46 18.98 7.18
C ILE A 263 -3.68 20.50 7.02
N THR A 264 -3.11 21.10 5.98
CA THR A 264 -3.24 22.54 5.72
C THR A 264 -4.67 22.94 5.36
N ASN A 265 -5.39 22.09 4.61
CA ASN A 265 -6.80 22.34 4.22
C ASN A 265 -7.84 22.12 5.34
N VAL A 266 -7.44 21.62 6.51
CA VAL A 266 -8.33 21.45 7.69
C VAL A 266 -8.23 22.63 8.68
N ILE A 267 -7.23 23.49 8.50
CA ILE A 267 -6.95 24.61 9.41
C ILE A 267 -7.50 25.97 8.85
N ASP A 268 -7.87 26.01 7.57
CA ASP A 268 -8.58 27.10 6.92
C ASP A 268 -10.12 26.86 6.93
#